data_32eb432cf4403339506f19de4054aaee
#
_entry.id   32eb432cf4403339506f19de4054aaee
#
_cell.length_a   1.000
_cell.length_b   1.000
_cell.length_c   1.000
_cell.angle_alpha   90.00
_cell.angle_beta   90.00
_cell.angle_gamma   90.00
#
_symmetry.space_group_name_H-M   'P 1'
#
loop_
_entity.id
_entity.type
_entity.pdbx_description
1 polymer ?
#
loop_
_entity_poly.entity_id
_entity_poly.type
_entity_poly.pdbx_seq_one_letter_code
_entity_poly.pdbx_strand_id
1 'polypeptide(L)'
;MKDLSLHILDIIQNSISAGASLIQTEINENPEKDTYVLKIMDDGKGMNNETLQKAVDPFFTSRTTRKVGLGLPLLKQNAERTGGTFSLLSKQGEGTTVKAIFGYKHIDRLPLGDIGGVMALLSSANPALDFTYSHHSAEGDFEFDTREVKTELEGVSISHAEVNRFMKELINENIKSIEQS
;
A
#
# COMPACT_ATOMS: atom_id res chain seq x y z
N MET A 1 -11.06 7.58 6.30
CA MET A 1 -10.12 7.68 5.18
C MET A 1 -10.92 7.74 3.89
N LYS A 2 -10.62 8.71 3.05
CA LYS A 2 -11.41 9.01 1.85
C LYS A 2 -11.06 8.16 0.63
N ASP A 3 -9.87 7.58 0.61
CA ASP A 3 -9.35 6.82 -0.52
C ASP A 3 -8.35 5.74 -0.09
N LEU A 4 -8.00 4.87 -1.03
CA LEU A 4 -7.09 3.76 -0.76
C LEU A 4 -5.65 4.21 -0.52
N SER A 5 -5.23 5.32 -1.13
CA SER A 5 -3.85 5.82 -0.94
C SER A 5 -3.56 6.14 0.52
N LEU A 6 -4.53 6.66 1.26
CA LEU A 6 -4.39 6.93 2.69
C LEU A 6 -4.33 5.64 3.52
N HIS A 7 -5.08 4.61 3.15
CA HIS A 7 -4.95 3.28 3.78
C HIS A 7 -3.57 2.68 3.50
N ILE A 8 -3.10 2.79 2.27
CA ILE A 8 -1.77 2.31 1.87
C ILE A 8 -0.69 3.02 2.68
N LEU A 9 -0.78 4.34 2.81
CA LEU A 9 0.17 5.12 3.62
C LEU A 9 0.23 4.60 5.06
N ASP A 10 -0.92 4.40 5.68
CA ASP A 10 -1.01 3.96 7.07
C ASP A 10 -0.44 2.54 7.27
N ILE A 11 -0.74 1.63 6.35
CA ILE A 11 -0.24 0.25 6.40
C ILE A 11 1.28 0.21 6.17
N ILE A 12 1.79 0.97 5.20
CA ILE A 12 3.23 1.04 4.94
C ILE A 12 3.97 1.65 6.13
N GLN A 13 3.39 2.61 6.83
CA GLN A 13 3.97 3.15 8.05
C GLN A 13 4.11 2.07 9.14
N ASN A 14 3.17 1.14 9.24
CA ASN A 14 3.30 -0.02 10.11
C ASN A 14 4.46 -0.92 9.68
N SER A 15 4.61 -1.16 8.39
CA SER A 15 5.72 -1.94 7.84
C SER A 15 7.08 -1.30 8.15
N ILE A 16 7.19 0.01 8.02
CA ILE A 16 8.40 0.76 8.37
C ILE A 16 8.71 0.61 9.86
N SER A 17 7.69 0.76 10.72
CA SER A 17 7.83 0.59 12.17
C SER A 17 8.23 -0.84 12.56
N ALA A 18 7.88 -1.82 11.74
CA ALA A 18 8.27 -3.22 11.91
C ALA A 18 9.69 -3.52 11.38
N GLY A 19 10.44 -2.50 10.97
CA GLY A 19 11.81 -2.66 10.49
C GLY A 19 11.95 -3.24 9.10
N ALA A 20 10.92 -3.11 8.26
CA ALA A 20 11.00 -3.58 6.87
C ALA A 20 12.05 -2.81 6.06
N SER A 21 12.74 -3.50 5.18
CA SER A 21 13.67 -2.91 4.20
C SER A 21 13.09 -2.84 2.80
N LEU A 22 12.18 -3.73 2.46
CA LEU A 22 11.45 -3.74 1.18
C LEU A 22 9.94 -3.83 1.46
N ILE A 23 9.20 -2.91 0.87
CA ILE A 23 7.74 -2.87 1.00
C ILE A 23 7.14 -2.81 -0.40
N GLN A 24 6.30 -3.78 -0.72
CA GLN A 24 5.73 -3.97 -2.04
C GLN A 24 4.22 -3.73 -2.00
N THR A 25 3.72 -2.89 -2.88
CA THR A 25 2.29 -2.59 -3.03
C THR A 25 1.84 -3.01 -4.43
N GLU A 26 0.78 -3.79 -4.49
CA GLU A 26 0.20 -4.26 -5.75
C GLU A 26 -1.29 -3.91 -5.82
N ILE A 27 -1.72 -3.39 -6.97
CA ILE A 27 -3.13 -3.22 -7.33
C ILE A 27 -3.41 -4.10 -8.54
N ASN A 28 -4.50 -4.85 -8.49
CA ASN A 28 -4.95 -5.66 -9.61
C ASN A 28 -6.44 -5.46 -9.84
N GLU A 29 -6.79 -4.90 -10.99
CA GLU A 29 -8.17 -4.64 -11.40
C GLU A 29 -8.66 -5.75 -12.34
N ASN A 30 -9.77 -6.38 -12.01
CA ASN A 30 -10.41 -7.36 -12.88
C ASN A 30 -11.93 -7.10 -12.95
N PRO A 31 -12.36 -6.28 -13.93
CA PRO A 31 -13.80 -5.99 -14.11
C PRO A 31 -14.66 -7.21 -14.44
N GLU A 32 -14.10 -8.21 -15.13
CA GLU A 32 -14.82 -9.42 -15.48
C GLU A 32 -15.17 -10.28 -14.26
N LYS A 33 -14.23 -10.37 -13.32
CA LYS A 33 -14.42 -11.07 -12.04
C LYS A 33 -15.03 -10.18 -10.96
N ASP A 34 -15.29 -8.92 -11.27
CA ASP A 34 -15.79 -7.93 -10.33
C ASP A 34 -14.87 -7.80 -9.09
N THR A 35 -13.54 -7.79 -9.30
CA THR A 35 -12.58 -7.69 -8.21
C THR A 35 -11.60 -6.53 -8.41
N TYR A 36 -11.31 -5.83 -7.33
CA TYR A 36 -10.25 -4.85 -7.20
C TYR A 36 -9.39 -5.28 -6.01
N VAL A 37 -8.17 -5.70 -6.26
CA VAL A 37 -7.30 -6.30 -5.25
C VAL A 37 -6.20 -5.32 -4.85
N LEU A 38 -6.09 -5.04 -3.56
CA LEU A 38 -4.95 -4.36 -2.96
C LEU A 38 -4.16 -5.37 -2.14
N LYS A 39 -2.85 -5.44 -2.38
CA LYS A 39 -1.94 -6.30 -1.64
C LYS A 39 -0.70 -5.52 -1.23
N ILE A 40 -0.34 -5.60 0.03
CA ILE A 40 0.87 -4.96 0.58
C ILE A 40 1.68 -6.03 1.30
N MET A 41 2.95 -6.15 0.92
CA MET A 41 3.89 -7.13 1.49
C MET A 41 5.11 -6.42 2.04
N ASP A 42 5.57 -6.83 3.20
CA ASP A 42 6.81 -6.35 3.79
C ASP A 42 7.67 -7.49 4.34
N ASP A 43 8.95 -7.22 4.46
CA ASP A 43 9.95 -8.11 5.05
C ASP A 43 10.33 -7.72 6.48
N GLY A 44 9.43 -7.06 7.19
CA GLY A 44 9.65 -6.65 8.58
C GLY A 44 9.66 -7.81 9.57
N LYS A 45 9.65 -7.47 10.85
CA LYS A 45 9.73 -8.48 11.94
C LYS A 45 8.53 -9.43 12.01
N GLY A 46 7.42 -9.09 11.35
CA GLY A 46 6.19 -9.87 11.41
C GLY A 46 5.52 -9.83 12.79
N MET A 47 4.50 -10.66 12.94
CA MET A 47 3.72 -10.76 14.17
C MET A 47 3.59 -12.22 14.59
N ASN A 48 3.53 -12.46 15.92
CA ASN A 48 3.12 -13.75 16.45
C ASN A 48 1.59 -13.91 16.33
N ASN A 49 1.08 -15.12 16.56
CA ASN A 49 -0.34 -15.43 16.43
C ASN A 49 -1.23 -14.56 17.33
N GLU A 50 -0.81 -14.26 18.54
CA GLU A 50 -1.56 -13.43 19.47
C GLU A 50 -1.71 -11.99 18.96
N THR A 51 -0.62 -11.37 18.53
CA THR A 51 -0.63 -10.02 17.95
C THR A 51 -1.43 -9.98 16.65
N LEU A 52 -1.30 -11.01 15.83
CA LEU A 52 -2.01 -11.13 14.55
C LEU A 52 -3.54 -11.12 14.75
N GLN A 53 -4.05 -11.88 15.72
CA GLN A 53 -5.48 -11.92 16.03
C GLN A 53 -6.02 -10.57 16.50
N LYS A 54 -5.20 -9.80 17.21
CA LYS A 54 -5.57 -8.48 17.73
C LYS A 54 -5.44 -7.36 16.70
N ALA A 55 -4.62 -7.55 15.68
CA ALA A 55 -4.29 -6.49 14.70
C ALA A 55 -5.50 -5.98 13.90
N VAL A 56 -6.52 -6.80 13.71
CA VAL A 56 -7.75 -6.45 12.99
C VAL A 56 -8.91 -6.05 13.89
N ASP A 57 -8.71 -6.06 15.20
CA ASP A 57 -9.73 -5.69 16.18
C ASP A 57 -9.71 -4.16 16.36
N PRO A 58 -10.82 -3.45 16.02
CA PRO A 58 -10.90 -1.99 16.18
C PRO A 58 -10.83 -1.53 17.62
N PHE A 59 -11.11 -2.40 18.60
CA PHE A 59 -11.07 -2.10 20.02
C PHE A 59 -9.72 -2.38 20.67
N PHE A 60 -8.83 -3.08 19.94
CA PHE A 60 -7.48 -3.33 20.42
C PHE A 60 -6.55 -2.18 19.98
N THR A 61 -6.38 -1.22 20.89
CA THR A 61 -5.36 -0.18 20.74
C THR A 61 -4.36 -0.34 21.87
N SER A 62 -3.09 -0.63 21.57
CA SER A 62 -2.08 -0.47 22.59
C SER A 62 -1.97 1.03 22.90
N ARG A 63 -1.88 1.39 24.17
CA ARG A 63 -1.81 2.80 24.62
C ARG A 63 -0.65 3.58 24.00
N THR A 64 0.35 2.87 23.48
CA THR A 64 1.54 3.43 22.87
C THR A 64 1.44 3.61 21.35
N THR A 65 0.40 3.08 20.70
CA THR A 65 0.26 3.06 19.24
C THR A 65 -1.12 3.54 18.76
N ARG A 66 -1.66 4.58 19.36
CA ARG A 66 -3.00 5.13 19.06
C ARG A 66 -3.26 5.39 17.58
N LYS A 67 -2.20 5.64 16.77
CA LYS A 67 -2.35 5.94 15.34
C LYS A 67 -2.33 4.69 14.46
N VAL A 68 -1.90 3.54 14.98
CA VAL A 68 -1.66 2.31 14.22
C VAL A 68 -2.82 1.32 14.33
N GLY A 69 -3.70 1.47 15.34
CA GLY A 69 -4.73 0.48 15.65
C GLY A 69 -5.93 0.46 14.72
N LEU A 70 -6.15 1.48 13.88
CA LEU A 70 -7.38 1.61 13.10
C LEU A 70 -7.22 1.34 11.60
N GLY A 71 -6.01 1.40 11.05
CA GLY A 71 -5.77 1.25 9.62
C GLY A 71 -6.22 -0.11 9.07
N LEU A 72 -5.80 -1.21 9.68
CA LEU A 72 -6.19 -2.55 9.25
C LEU A 72 -7.66 -2.85 9.47
N PRO A 73 -8.27 -2.56 10.64
CA PRO A 73 -9.71 -2.75 10.84
C PRO A 73 -10.56 -1.94 9.86
N LEU A 74 -10.19 -0.71 9.56
CA LEU A 74 -10.92 0.13 8.60
C LEU A 74 -10.81 -0.40 7.17
N LEU A 75 -9.64 -0.88 6.75
CA LEU A 75 -9.46 -1.48 5.44
C LEU A 75 -10.31 -2.75 5.30
N LYS A 76 -10.30 -3.60 6.33
CA LYS A 76 -11.16 -4.79 6.40
C LYS A 76 -12.64 -4.42 6.25
N GLN A 77 -13.12 -3.45 7.02
CA GLN A 77 -14.49 -2.99 6.96
C GLN A 77 -14.87 -2.48 5.57
N ASN A 78 -13.99 -1.68 4.96
CA ASN A 78 -14.23 -1.15 3.62
C ASN A 78 -14.29 -2.26 2.56
N ALA A 79 -13.41 -3.26 2.63
CA ALA A 79 -13.43 -4.39 1.72
C ALA A 79 -14.74 -5.19 1.87
N GLU A 80 -15.11 -5.54 3.08
CA GLU A 80 -16.32 -6.31 3.38
C GLU A 80 -17.61 -5.56 2.99
N ARG A 81 -17.62 -4.24 3.14
CA ARG A 81 -18.75 -3.40 2.73
C ARG A 81 -19.05 -3.50 1.24
N THR A 82 -18.04 -3.74 0.43
CA THR A 82 -18.20 -3.91 -1.03
C THR A 82 -18.49 -5.36 -1.44
N GLY A 83 -18.74 -6.25 -0.48
CA GLY A 83 -18.92 -7.67 -0.72
C GLY A 83 -17.62 -8.43 -0.94
N GLY A 84 -16.49 -7.80 -0.67
CA GLY A 84 -15.17 -8.39 -0.81
C GLY A 84 -14.67 -9.08 0.46
N THR A 85 -13.37 -9.31 0.50
CA THR A 85 -12.71 -10.05 1.58
C THR A 85 -11.43 -9.35 2.03
N PHE A 86 -10.97 -9.70 3.22
CA PHE A 86 -9.72 -9.22 3.80
C PHE A 86 -8.94 -10.39 4.38
N SER A 87 -7.63 -10.40 4.15
CA SER A 87 -6.74 -11.36 4.79
C SER A 87 -5.46 -10.69 5.29
N LEU A 88 -4.98 -11.16 6.40
CA LEU A 88 -3.74 -10.70 7.03
C LEU A 88 -2.91 -11.93 7.36
N LEU A 89 -1.76 -12.07 6.71
CA LEU A 89 -0.81 -13.14 6.95
C LEU A 89 0.48 -12.54 7.50
N SER A 90 0.95 -13.07 8.61
CA SER A 90 2.20 -12.62 9.20
C SER A 90 2.87 -13.77 9.93
N LYS A 91 4.18 -13.80 9.86
CA LYS A 91 4.99 -14.76 10.58
C LYS A 91 6.19 -14.04 11.19
N GLN A 92 6.41 -14.27 12.47
CA GLN A 92 7.50 -13.64 13.20
C GLN A 92 8.85 -13.93 12.53
N GLY A 93 9.59 -12.88 12.21
CA GLY A 93 10.87 -12.96 11.51
C GLY A 93 10.80 -13.02 9.99
N GLU A 94 9.60 -13.11 9.39
CA GLU A 94 9.45 -13.26 7.94
C GLU A 94 8.71 -12.10 7.28
N GLY A 95 7.93 -11.31 8.03
CA GLY A 95 7.20 -10.17 7.52
C GLY A 95 5.69 -10.35 7.52
N THR A 96 5.00 -9.44 6.82
CA THR A 96 3.54 -9.35 6.83
C THR A 96 3.00 -9.15 5.42
N THR A 97 1.87 -9.79 5.11
CA THR A 97 1.10 -9.58 3.88
C THR A 97 -0.33 -9.22 4.23
N VAL A 98 -0.75 -8.05 3.77
CA VAL A 98 -2.13 -7.56 3.83
C VAL A 98 -2.74 -7.69 2.46
N LYS A 99 -3.93 -8.29 2.36
CA LYS A 99 -4.66 -8.40 1.10
C LYS A 99 -6.12 -8.03 1.32
N ALA A 100 -6.60 -7.04 0.58
CA ALA A 100 -7.99 -6.63 0.56
C ALA A 100 -8.56 -6.78 -0.84
N ILE A 101 -9.70 -7.43 -0.97
CA ILE A 101 -10.43 -7.59 -2.22
C ILE A 101 -11.73 -6.81 -2.10
N PHE A 102 -11.95 -5.89 -3.03
CA PHE A 102 -13.15 -5.07 -3.11
C PHE A 102 -14.00 -5.50 -4.29
N GLY A 103 -15.32 -5.32 -4.19
CA GLY A 103 -16.20 -5.38 -5.36
C GLY A 103 -15.85 -4.25 -6.32
N TYR A 104 -15.40 -4.60 -7.52
CA TYR A 104 -14.91 -3.61 -8.50
C TYR A 104 -15.96 -2.56 -8.86
N LYS A 105 -17.19 -3.02 -9.11
CA LYS A 105 -18.31 -2.17 -9.53
C LYS A 105 -19.12 -1.60 -8.36
N HIS A 106 -18.77 -1.95 -7.13
CA HIS A 106 -19.58 -1.55 -5.98
C HIS A 106 -19.44 -0.04 -5.73
N ILE A 107 -20.57 0.62 -5.48
CA ILE A 107 -20.63 2.09 -5.30
C ILE A 107 -19.81 2.57 -4.10
N ASP A 108 -19.68 1.75 -3.07
CA ASP A 108 -18.92 2.09 -1.86
C ASP A 108 -17.41 1.77 -1.97
N ARG A 109 -16.95 1.26 -3.12
CA ARG A 109 -15.53 1.05 -3.32
C ARG A 109 -14.80 2.39 -3.32
N LEU A 110 -13.81 2.52 -2.46
CA LEU A 110 -13.01 3.73 -2.38
C LEU A 110 -12.19 3.93 -3.66
N PRO A 111 -12.05 5.18 -4.12
CA PRO A 111 -11.10 5.48 -5.21
C PRO A 111 -9.66 5.24 -4.74
N LEU A 112 -8.75 5.07 -5.71
CA LEU A 112 -7.34 4.86 -5.40
C LEU A 112 -6.72 6.09 -4.70
N GLY A 113 -7.08 7.30 -5.12
CA GLY A 113 -6.52 8.52 -4.58
C GLY A 113 -5.15 8.86 -5.17
N ASP A 114 -4.39 9.72 -4.47
CA ASP A 114 -3.07 10.18 -4.90
C ASP A 114 -1.96 9.19 -4.54
N ILE A 115 -1.93 8.06 -5.22
CA ILE A 115 -0.93 7.03 -4.96
C ILE A 115 0.49 7.51 -5.30
N GLY A 116 0.63 8.32 -6.35
CA GLY A 116 1.93 8.89 -6.72
C GLY A 116 2.49 9.77 -5.61
N GLY A 117 1.66 10.62 -5.01
CA GLY A 117 2.05 11.46 -3.89
C GLY A 117 2.45 10.64 -2.66
N VAL A 118 1.71 9.58 -2.37
CA VAL A 118 2.02 8.68 -1.24
C VAL A 118 3.35 7.96 -1.46
N MET A 119 3.56 7.37 -2.63
CA MET A 119 4.81 6.66 -2.93
C MET A 119 6.02 7.60 -2.95
N ALA A 120 5.87 8.79 -3.51
CA ALA A 120 6.93 9.80 -3.51
C ALA A 120 7.27 10.29 -2.10
N LEU A 121 6.25 10.53 -1.27
CA LEU A 121 6.43 10.93 0.13
C LEU A 121 7.20 9.86 0.92
N LEU A 122 6.77 8.62 0.83
CA LEU A 122 7.38 7.50 1.55
C LEU A 122 8.84 7.28 1.11
N SER A 123 9.10 7.32 -0.19
CA SER A 123 10.43 7.13 -0.75
C SER A 123 11.39 8.25 -0.34
N SER A 124 10.92 9.49 -0.36
CA SER A 124 11.71 10.67 0.05
C SER A 124 12.01 10.69 1.54
N ALA A 125 11.04 10.30 2.36
CA ALA A 125 11.19 10.30 3.82
C ALA A 125 12.02 9.12 4.34
N ASN A 126 12.16 8.04 3.55
CA ASN A 126 12.84 6.81 3.94
C ASN A 126 13.82 6.36 2.86
N PRO A 127 14.89 7.15 2.59
CA PRO A 127 15.80 6.87 1.47
C PRO A 127 16.58 5.57 1.61
N ALA A 128 16.71 5.03 2.82
CA ALA A 128 17.39 3.75 3.06
C ALA A 128 16.50 2.53 2.76
N LEU A 129 15.18 2.72 2.60
CA LEU A 129 14.25 1.65 2.32
C LEU A 129 13.94 1.58 0.82
N ASP A 130 13.44 0.44 0.39
CA ASP A 130 12.97 0.26 -0.97
C ASP A 130 11.47 0.02 -1.02
N PHE A 131 10.83 0.65 -2.00
CA PHE A 131 9.40 0.56 -2.24
C PHE A 131 9.15 0.16 -3.68
N THR A 132 8.23 -0.77 -3.88
CA THR A 132 7.72 -1.10 -5.21
C THR A 132 6.23 -0.84 -5.26
N TYR A 133 5.75 -0.44 -6.43
CA TYR A 133 4.34 -0.30 -6.72
C TYR A 133 4.04 -0.90 -8.08
N SER A 134 3.10 -1.81 -8.15
CA SER A 134 2.62 -2.36 -9.41
C SER A 134 1.11 -2.20 -9.53
N HIS A 135 0.64 -1.93 -10.74
CA HIS A 135 -0.77 -1.74 -11.03
C HIS A 135 -1.10 -2.45 -12.34
N HIS A 136 -2.03 -3.40 -12.25
CA HIS A 136 -2.48 -4.20 -13.38
C HIS A 136 -3.96 -3.93 -13.63
N SER A 137 -4.30 -3.63 -14.89
CA SER A 137 -5.67 -3.43 -15.35
C SER A 137 -5.86 -4.06 -16.71
N ALA A 138 -7.10 -4.06 -17.22
CA ALA A 138 -7.38 -4.52 -18.58
C ALA A 138 -6.75 -3.60 -19.64
N GLU A 139 -6.46 -2.34 -19.30
CA GLU A 139 -5.87 -1.35 -20.21
C GLU A 139 -4.34 -1.38 -20.23
N GLY A 140 -3.69 -2.04 -19.28
CA GLY A 140 -2.24 -2.14 -19.23
C GLY A 140 -1.68 -2.35 -17.83
N ASP A 141 -0.37 -2.39 -17.77
CA ASP A 141 0.39 -2.61 -16.54
C ASP A 141 1.36 -1.47 -16.32
N PHE A 142 1.60 -1.14 -15.06
CA PHE A 142 2.60 -0.18 -14.64
C PHE A 142 3.38 -0.71 -13.44
N GLU A 143 4.69 -0.53 -13.46
CA GLU A 143 5.58 -0.90 -12.36
C GLU A 143 6.49 0.27 -11.98
N PHE A 144 6.68 0.47 -10.70
CA PHE A 144 7.57 1.45 -10.10
C PHE A 144 8.44 0.77 -9.05
N ASP A 145 9.74 1.06 -9.07
CA ASP A 145 10.71 0.48 -8.14
C ASP A 145 11.75 1.55 -7.76
N THR A 146 11.85 1.86 -6.47
CA THR A 146 12.81 2.86 -6.00
C THR A 146 14.26 2.45 -6.24
N ARG A 147 14.56 1.17 -6.35
CA ARG A 147 15.91 0.68 -6.65
C ARG A 147 16.35 1.10 -8.04
N GLU A 148 15.44 1.08 -9.02
CA GLU A 148 15.70 1.58 -10.37
C GLU A 148 15.88 3.10 -10.36
N VAL A 149 15.04 3.83 -9.65
CA VAL A 149 15.15 5.28 -9.51
C VAL A 149 16.52 5.66 -8.93
N LYS A 150 16.92 5.01 -7.84
CA LYS A 150 18.22 5.26 -7.18
C LYS A 150 19.41 5.01 -8.11
N THR A 151 19.34 3.97 -8.93
CA THR A 151 20.39 3.65 -9.92
C THR A 151 20.54 4.76 -10.96
N GLU A 152 19.42 5.33 -11.42
CA GLU A 152 19.42 6.39 -12.44
C GLU A 152 19.84 7.76 -11.89
N LEU A 153 19.79 7.97 -10.58
CA LEU A 153 20.07 9.27 -9.97
C LEU A 153 21.56 9.66 -9.91
N GLU A 154 22.47 8.73 -10.15
CA GLU A 154 23.92 8.99 -10.20
C GLU A 154 24.44 9.87 -9.06
N GLY A 155 24.10 9.51 -7.82
CA GLY A 155 24.55 10.23 -6.61
C GLY A 155 23.61 11.33 -6.10
N VAL A 156 22.57 11.69 -6.84
CA VAL A 156 21.52 12.58 -6.36
C VAL A 156 20.60 11.79 -5.40
N SER A 157 20.27 12.41 -4.26
CA SER A 157 19.39 11.76 -3.27
C SER A 157 17.96 11.62 -3.80
N ILE A 158 17.34 10.46 -3.52
CA ILE A 158 15.90 10.25 -3.77
C ILE A 158 15.03 11.21 -2.95
N SER A 159 15.57 11.79 -1.89
CA SER A 159 14.89 12.79 -1.04
C SER A 159 14.87 14.20 -1.66
N HIS A 160 15.55 14.41 -2.78
CA HIS A 160 15.58 15.71 -3.44
C HIS A 160 14.19 16.11 -3.95
N ALA A 161 13.80 17.37 -3.78
CA ALA A 161 12.45 17.85 -4.11
C ALA A 161 12.06 17.62 -5.57
N GLU A 162 12.99 17.77 -6.52
CA GLU A 162 12.72 17.53 -7.94
C GLU A 162 12.52 16.03 -8.25
N VAL A 163 13.24 15.16 -7.56
CA VAL A 163 13.07 13.71 -7.67
C VAL A 163 11.71 13.30 -7.10
N ASN A 164 11.30 13.86 -5.98
CA ASN A 164 9.99 13.64 -5.39
C ASN A 164 8.87 13.99 -6.39
N ARG A 165 8.94 15.17 -6.98
CA ARG A 165 7.98 15.62 -7.99
C ARG A 165 7.96 14.70 -9.20
N PHE A 166 9.12 14.30 -9.69
CA PHE A 166 9.24 13.37 -10.83
C PHE A 166 8.57 12.02 -10.52
N MET A 167 8.84 11.43 -9.36
CA MET A 167 8.22 10.16 -8.97
C MET A 167 6.70 10.27 -8.91
N LYS A 168 6.19 11.34 -8.28
CA LYS A 168 4.75 11.58 -8.17
C LYS A 168 4.09 11.68 -9.54
N GLU A 169 4.65 12.51 -10.43
CA GLU A 169 4.12 12.71 -11.77
C GLU A 169 4.19 11.43 -12.60
N LEU A 170 5.32 10.72 -12.55
CA LEU A 170 5.50 9.45 -13.27
C LEU A 170 4.43 8.44 -12.89
N ILE A 171 4.22 8.22 -11.62
CA ILE A 171 3.22 7.26 -11.14
C ILE A 171 1.81 7.71 -11.53
N ASN A 172 1.44 8.95 -11.22
CA ASN A 172 0.08 9.42 -11.44
C ASN A 172 -0.30 9.49 -12.92
N GLU A 173 0.61 9.89 -13.79
CA GLU A 173 0.37 9.91 -15.24
C GLU A 173 0.19 8.50 -15.81
N ASN A 174 1.02 7.54 -15.39
CA ASN A 174 0.89 6.16 -15.84
C ASN A 174 -0.41 5.51 -15.32
N ILE A 175 -0.78 5.79 -14.07
CA ILE A 175 -2.04 5.27 -13.51
C ILE A 175 -3.24 5.80 -14.28
N LYS A 176 -3.27 7.09 -14.61
CA LYS A 176 -4.35 7.66 -15.43
C LYS A 176 -4.53 6.96 -16.77
N SER A 177 -3.45 6.52 -17.39
CA SER A 177 -3.49 5.85 -18.69
C SER A 177 -4.04 4.42 -18.64
N ILE A 178 -3.99 3.78 -17.50
CA ILE A 178 -4.41 2.37 -17.34
C ILE A 178 -5.63 2.19 -16.44
N GLU A 179 -6.03 3.20 -15.65
CA GLU A 179 -7.28 3.15 -14.90
C GLU A 179 -8.46 3.19 -15.86
N GLN A 180 -9.40 2.27 -15.65
CA GLN A 180 -10.68 2.36 -16.33
C GLN A 180 -11.57 3.36 -15.61
N SER A 181 -12.08 4.32 -16.36
CA SER A 181 -13.06 5.28 -15.89
C SER A 181 -14.43 4.63 -15.66
#